data_04c2cad558313df4f858d24f04633121
#
_entry.id   04c2cad558313df4f858d24f04633121
#
_cell.length_a   1.000
_cell.length_b   1.000
_cell.length_c   1.000
_cell.angle_alpha   90.00
_cell.angle_beta   90.00
_cell.angle_gamma   90.00
#
_symmetry.space_group_name_H-M   'P 1'
#
loop_
_entity.id
_entity.type
_entity.pdbx_description
1 polymer ?
#
loop_
_entity_poly.entity_id
_entity_poly.type
_entity_poly.pdbx_seq_one_letter_code
_entity_poly.pdbx_strand_id
1 'polypeptide(L)'
;GPIDEALAYKRRVGNKMTWYSTANSPFGADVGAPPGGGFAVNVFLRDGEIVYRTWHTNGRGTEQLSHSFALIDLLPYGRQEEWQDSPEGWPQSPTYSRWASSQDIAALYGPDA
;
A
#
# COMPACT_ATOMS: atom_id res chain seq x y z
N GLY A 1 -10.67 -7.33 4.53
CA GLY A 1 -10.57 -8.77 4.75
C GLY A 1 -11.00 -9.18 6.16
N PRO A 2 -11.08 -10.50 6.46
CA PRO A 2 -11.39 -11.00 7.80
C PRO A 2 -10.43 -10.46 8.86
N ILE A 3 -10.94 -10.18 10.06
CA ILE A 3 -10.13 -9.56 11.12
C ILE A 3 -8.98 -10.47 11.59
N ASP A 4 -9.18 -11.77 11.61
CA ASP A 4 -8.17 -12.72 12.07
C ASP A 4 -6.95 -12.76 11.15
N GLU A 5 -7.16 -12.72 9.84
CA GLU A 5 -6.09 -12.62 8.82
C GLU A 5 -5.34 -11.30 8.96
N ALA A 6 -6.08 -10.19 9.10
CA ALA A 6 -5.49 -8.86 9.30
C ALA A 6 -4.63 -8.80 10.56
N LEU A 7 -5.09 -9.38 11.67
CA LEU A 7 -4.33 -9.43 12.92
C LEU A 7 -3.11 -10.37 12.85
N ALA A 8 -3.21 -11.45 12.08
CA ALA A 8 -2.06 -12.33 11.83
C ALA A 8 -0.97 -11.58 11.07
N TYR A 9 -1.34 -10.87 10.00
CA TYR A 9 -0.42 -10.01 9.25
C TYR A 9 0.18 -8.90 10.12
N LYS A 10 -0.67 -8.18 10.87
CA LYS A 10 -0.23 -7.13 11.81
C LYS A 10 0.85 -7.63 12.76
N ARG A 11 0.68 -8.83 13.35
CA ARG A 11 1.68 -9.44 14.24
C ARG A 11 2.98 -9.74 13.48
N ARG A 12 2.88 -10.32 12.29
CA ARG A 12 4.04 -10.66 11.45
C ARG A 12 4.92 -9.44 11.15
N VAL A 13 4.31 -8.31 10.81
CA VAL A 13 5.05 -7.08 10.46
C VAL A 13 5.36 -6.18 11.67
N GLY A 14 5.01 -6.60 12.86
CA GLY A 14 5.28 -5.83 14.10
C GLY A 14 4.52 -4.51 14.21
N ASN A 15 3.42 -4.33 13.47
CA ASN A 15 2.65 -3.09 13.49
C ASN A 15 1.94 -2.88 14.82
N LYS A 16 2.08 -1.70 15.43
CA LYS A 16 1.52 -1.36 16.74
C LYS A 16 0.19 -0.60 16.69
N MET A 17 -0.23 -0.16 15.51
CA MET A 17 -1.48 0.58 15.35
C MET A 17 -2.69 -0.30 15.66
N THR A 18 -3.82 0.31 16.03
CA THR A 18 -5.10 -0.40 16.16
C THR A 18 -5.68 -0.68 14.78
N TRP A 19 -6.11 -1.91 14.56
CA TRP A 19 -6.70 -2.37 13.32
C TRP A 19 -8.15 -2.78 13.53
N TYR A 20 -9.00 -2.42 12.59
CA TYR A 20 -10.41 -2.79 12.54
C TYR A 20 -10.71 -3.47 11.20
N SER A 21 -11.69 -4.37 11.18
CA SER A 21 -12.19 -4.97 9.95
C SER A 21 -13.47 -4.25 9.50
N THR A 22 -13.56 -3.98 8.22
CA THR A 22 -14.77 -3.48 7.55
C THR A 22 -15.45 -4.55 6.69
N ALA A 23 -15.04 -5.81 6.82
CA ALA A 23 -15.48 -6.91 5.95
C ALA A 23 -17.01 -7.09 5.91
N ASN A 24 -17.70 -6.79 7.01
CA ASN A 24 -19.16 -6.94 7.15
C ASN A 24 -19.86 -5.57 7.32
N SER A 25 -19.30 -4.51 6.77
CA SER A 25 -19.76 -3.15 6.93
C SER A 25 -19.72 -2.42 5.59
N PRO A 26 -20.65 -1.50 5.30
CA PRO A 26 -20.60 -0.65 4.11
C PRO A 26 -19.52 0.43 4.19
N PHE A 27 -18.84 0.59 5.33
CA PHE A 27 -17.89 1.68 5.58
C PHE A 27 -16.83 1.83 4.47
N GLY A 28 -16.29 0.71 3.96
CA GLY A 28 -15.32 0.78 2.86
C GLY A 28 -15.86 1.50 1.63
N ALA A 29 -17.09 1.13 1.21
CA ALA A 29 -17.76 1.79 0.09
C ALA A 29 -18.11 3.25 0.39
N ASP A 30 -18.61 3.53 1.60
CA ASP A 30 -19.00 4.88 2.03
C ASP A 30 -17.83 5.86 2.01
N VAL A 31 -16.61 5.39 2.28
CA VAL A 31 -15.39 6.22 2.24
C VAL A 31 -14.60 6.10 0.92
N GLY A 32 -15.18 5.45 -0.08
CA GLY A 32 -14.60 5.39 -1.43
C GLY A 32 -13.47 4.38 -1.62
N ALA A 33 -13.40 3.35 -0.77
CA ALA A 33 -12.48 2.23 -1.04
C ALA A 33 -13.03 1.40 -2.21
N PRO A 34 -12.24 1.13 -3.26
CA PRO A 34 -12.70 0.32 -4.40
C PRO A 34 -13.03 -1.11 -3.95
N PRO A 35 -14.02 -1.77 -4.57
CA PRO A 35 -14.31 -3.17 -4.30
C PRO A 35 -13.17 -4.09 -4.77
N GLY A 36 -13.16 -5.32 -4.28
CA GLY A 36 -12.23 -6.34 -4.76
C GLY A 36 -10.81 -6.22 -4.24
N GLY A 37 -10.62 -5.67 -3.03
CA GLY A 37 -9.30 -5.60 -2.39
C GLY A 37 -8.53 -4.30 -2.65
N GLY A 38 -9.18 -3.32 -3.27
CA GLY A 38 -8.63 -1.97 -3.38
C GLY A 38 -8.50 -1.29 -2.00
N PHE A 39 -7.72 -0.23 -1.96
CA PHE A 39 -7.51 0.54 -0.75
C PHE A 39 -7.71 2.04 -0.98
N ALA A 40 -8.02 2.73 0.09
CA ALA A 40 -8.09 4.19 0.12
C ALA A 40 -7.48 4.71 1.42
N VAL A 41 -6.84 5.85 1.35
CA VAL A 41 -6.37 6.58 2.53
C VAL A 41 -7.32 7.74 2.75
N ASN A 42 -7.86 7.82 3.95
CA ASN A 42 -8.76 8.87 4.36
C ASN A 42 -8.23 9.53 5.63
N VAL A 43 -8.31 10.85 5.69
CA VAL A 43 -8.01 11.62 6.90
C VAL A 43 -9.31 12.25 7.39
N PHE A 44 -9.57 12.08 8.67
CA PHE A 44 -10.78 12.61 9.32
C PHE A 44 -10.40 13.55 10.45
N LEU A 45 -11.18 14.61 10.59
CA LEU A 45 -11.19 15.50 11.75
C LEU A 45 -12.52 15.33 12.47
N ARG A 46 -12.46 15.06 13.77
CA ARG A 46 -13.64 15.09 14.63
C ARG A 46 -13.74 16.44 15.33
N ASP A 47 -14.91 17.06 15.23
CA ASP A 47 -15.28 18.26 15.96
C ASP A 47 -16.61 18.01 16.69
N GLY A 48 -16.54 17.79 17.99
CA GLY A 48 -17.67 17.36 18.81
C GLY A 48 -18.27 16.05 18.30
N GLU A 49 -19.53 16.09 17.86
CA GLU A 49 -20.27 14.94 17.32
C GLU A 49 -20.17 14.82 15.79
N ILE A 50 -19.51 15.77 15.12
CA ILE A 50 -19.38 15.79 13.67
C ILE A 50 -18.00 15.26 13.27
N VAL A 51 -17.97 14.43 12.23
CA VAL A 51 -16.73 13.91 11.64
C VAL A 51 -16.63 14.38 10.20
N TYR A 52 -15.59 15.13 9.90
CA TYR A 52 -15.29 15.64 8.58
C TYR A 52 -14.22 14.78 7.92
N ARG A 53 -14.42 14.37 6.65
CA ARG A 53 -13.35 13.85 5.84
C ARG A 53 -12.58 15.01 5.21
N THR A 54 -11.37 15.27 5.69
CA THR A 54 -10.55 16.40 5.27
C THR A 54 -9.65 16.10 4.09
N TRP A 55 -9.33 14.81 3.89
CA TRP A 55 -8.51 14.37 2.76
C TRP A 55 -8.83 12.93 2.36
N HIS A 56 -8.67 12.64 1.07
CA HIS A 56 -8.89 11.31 0.51
C HIS A 56 -8.01 11.08 -0.70
N THR A 57 -7.45 9.87 -0.83
CA THR A 57 -6.79 9.39 -2.04
C THR A 57 -6.85 7.86 -2.12
N ASN A 58 -6.65 7.33 -3.32
CA ASN A 58 -6.53 5.90 -3.57
C ASN A 58 -5.52 5.62 -4.69
N GLY A 59 -5.25 4.34 -4.95
CA GLY A 59 -4.36 3.92 -6.03
C GLY A 59 -3.04 4.68 -6.03
N ARG A 60 -2.60 5.13 -7.19
CA ARG A 60 -1.35 5.87 -7.36
C ARG A 60 -1.25 7.17 -6.57
N GLY A 61 -2.35 7.77 -6.19
CA GLY A 61 -2.35 8.96 -5.32
C GLY A 61 -1.74 8.74 -3.94
N THR A 62 -1.53 7.47 -3.53
CA THR A 62 -0.86 7.12 -2.28
C THR A 62 0.65 7.04 -2.40
N GLU A 63 1.21 7.07 -3.59
CA GLU A 63 2.65 6.94 -3.81
C GLU A 63 3.44 8.05 -3.12
N GLN A 64 2.90 9.26 -3.07
CA GLN A 64 3.51 10.39 -2.36
C GLN A 64 3.67 10.16 -0.84
N LEU A 65 2.97 9.16 -0.27
CA LEU A 65 3.11 8.77 1.13
C LEU A 65 4.20 7.73 1.35
N SER A 66 4.82 7.23 0.28
CA SER A 66 5.90 6.25 0.33
C SER A 66 7.24 6.91 0.02
N HIS A 67 8.02 7.19 1.04
CA HIS A 67 9.38 7.75 0.91
C HIS A 67 10.28 6.87 0.04
N SER A 68 10.13 5.56 0.10
CA SER A 68 10.92 4.62 -0.69
C SER A 68 10.72 4.84 -2.19
N PHE A 69 9.49 5.02 -2.63
CA PHE A 69 9.20 5.30 -4.05
C PHE A 69 9.77 6.65 -4.48
N ALA A 70 9.60 7.68 -3.66
CA ALA A 70 10.16 8.99 -3.96
C ALA A 70 11.68 8.94 -4.14
N LEU A 71 12.38 8.16 -3.31
CA LEU A 71 13.83 7.99 -3.43
C LEU A 71 14.25 7.18 -4.66
N ILE A 72 13.54 6.08 -4.94
CA ILE A 72 13.83 5.23 -6.11
C ILE A 72 13.56 6.00 -7.41
N ASP A 73 12.53 6.83 -7.45
CA ASP A 73 12.19 7.64 -8.62
C ASP A 73 13.26 8.70 -8.99
N LEU A 74 14.21 8.97 -8.08
CA LEU A 74 15.39 9.80 -8.36
C LEU A 74 16.52 9.04 -9.08
N LEU A 75 16.45 7.72 -9.15
CA LEU A 75 17.43 6.92 -9.87
C LEU A 75 17.28 7.08 -11.38
N PRO A 76 18.35 6.93 -12.18
CA PRO A 76 18.30 7.12 -13.63
C PRO A 76 17.22 6.30 -14.35
N TYR A 77 16.91 5.12 -13.85
CA TYR A 77 15.92 4.21 -14.43
C TYR A 77 14.72 3.97 -13.52
N GLY A 78 14.55 4.81 -12.49
CA GLY A 78 13.42 4.76 -11.57
C GLY A 78 13.26 3.40 -10.88
N ARG A 79 12.02 2.94 -10.77
CA ARG A 79 11.67 1.68 -10.09
C ARG A 79 11.95 0.44 -10.91
N GLN A 80 12.31 0.59 -12.17
CA GLN A 80 12.45 -0.52 -13.13
C GLN A 80 11.20 -1.40 -13.20
N GLU A 81 10.03 -0.76 -13.17
CA GLU A 81 8.77 -1.44 -13.40
C GLU A 81 8.51 -1.60 -14.91
N GLU A 82 7.71 -2.60 -15.29
CA GLU A 82 7.48 -2.99 -16.70
C GLU A 82 6.94 -1.88 -17.61
N TRP A 83 6.39 -0.80 -17.04
CA TRP A 83 5.92 0.39 -17.77
C TRP A 83 7.00 1.48 -17.95
N GLN A 84 8.16 1.32 -17.33
CA GLN A 84 9.28 2.25 -17.41
C GLN A 84 10.32 1.80 -18.44
N ASP A 85 10.99 2.75 -19.07
CA ASP A 85 12.11 2.44 -19.96
C ASP A 85 13.33 2.02 -19.12
N SER A 86 13.90 0.88 -19.49
CA SER A 86 15.14 0.37 -18.90
C SER A 86 16.07 -0.07 -20.02
N PRO A 87 17.40 -0.03 -19.80
CA PRO A 87 18.34 -0.56 -20.77
C PRO A 87 18.09 -2.04 -21.07
N GLU A 88 18.43 -2.46 -22.28
CA GLU A 88 18.31 -3.86 -22.68
C GLU A 88 19.07 -4.76 -21.69
N GLY A 89 18.42 -5.84 -21.24
CA GLY A 89 18.98 -6.80 -20.30
C GLY A 89 18.87 -6.38 -18.83
N TRP A 90 18.35 -5.20 -18.53
CA TRP A 90 18.05 -4.80 -17.15
C TRP A 90 16.72 -5.41 -16.66
N PRO A 91 16.66 -5.81 -15.38
CA PRO A 91 15.43 -6.39 -14.86
C PRO A 91 14.30 -5.36 -14.85
N GLN A 92 13.13 -5.79 -15.29
CA GLN A 92 11.88 -5.04 -15.12
C GLN A 92 10.92 -5.90 -14.28
N SER A 93 10.30 -5.28 -13.31
CA SER A 93 9.40 -5.96 -12.38
C SER A 93 7.96 -5.52 -12.57
N PRO A 94 6.98 -6.35 -12.23
CA PRO A 94 5.57 -5.93 -12.23
C PRO A 94 5.36 -4.69 -11.37
N THR A 95 4.42 -3.86 -11.77
CA THR A 95 4.05 -2.63 -11.05
C THR A 95 3.75 -2.95 -9.58
N TYR A 96 4.32 -2.15 -8.68
CA TYR A 96 4.20 -2.30 -7.23
C TYR A 96 4.80 -3.57 -6.60
N SER A 97 5.53 -4.39 -7.35
CA SER A 97 6.17 -5.59 -6.78
C SER A 97 7.15 -5.26 -5.65
N ARG A 98 7.74 -4.06 -5.66
CA ARG A 98 8.66 -3.59 -4.61
C ARG A 98 7.99 -3.02 -3.37
N TRP A 99 6.67 -3.12 -3.26
CA TRP A 99 5.92 -2.76 -2.05
C TRP A 99 5.91 -3.86 -0.99
N ALA A 100 6.41 -5.01 -1.34
CA ALA A 100 6.55 -6.12 -0.40
C ALA A 100 7.59 -5.80 0.70
N SER A 101 7.42 -6.37 1.88
CA SER A 101 8.45 -6.32 2.91
C SER A 101 9.71 -7.06 2.45
N SER A 102 10.86 -6.78 3.09
CA SER A 102 12.09 -7.52 2.78
C SER A 102 11.95 -9.04 2.93
N GLN A 103 11.10 -9.49 3.85
CA GLN A 103 10.80 -10.92 4.02
C GLN A 103 9.96 -11.48 2.86
N ASP A 104 8.99 -10.69 2.38
CA ASP A 104 8.17 -11.08 1.23
C ASP A 104 9.01 -11.05 -0.07
N ILE A 105 9.93 -10.10 -0.21
CA ILE A 105 10.89 -10.03 -1.33
C ILE A 105 11.78 -11.27 -1.32
N ALA A 106 12.36 -11.64 -0.19
CA ALA A 106 13.18 -12.84 -0.08
C ALA A 106 12.41 -14.12 -0.41
N ALA A 107 11.12 -14.18 -0.09
CA ALA A 107 10.25 -15.29 -0.45
C ALA A 107 9.94 -15.36 -1.96
N LEU A 108 9.85 -14.20 -2.65
CA LEU A 108 9.52 -14.10 -4.07
C LEU A 108 10.75 -14.26 -4.98
N TYR A 109 11.89 -13.76 -4.56
CA TYR A 109 13.10 -13.63 -5.40
C TYR A 109 14.31 -14.38 -4.86
N GLY A 110 14.19 -15.03 -3.71
CA GLY A 110 15.30 -15.73 -3.03
C GLY A 110 16.04 -14.88 -2.01
N PRO A 111 16.88 -15.53 -1.17
CA PRO A 111 17.52 -14.86 -0.02
C PRO A 111 18.58 -13.82 -0.40
N ASP A 112 19.04 -13.82 -1.65
CA ASP A 112 20.11 -12.94 -2.16
C ASP A 112 19.55 -11.77 -3.01
N ALA A 113 18.24 -11.56 -3.00
CA ALA A 113 17.57 -10.51 -3.78
C ALA A 113 17.59 -9.14 -3.07
#